data_591f03a02d90accd27c0a26f1b5b13a7
#
_entry.id   591f03a02d90accd27c0a26f1b5b13a7
#
_cell.length_a   1.000
_cell.length_b   1.000
_cell.length_c   1.000
_cell.angle_alpha   90.00
_cell.angle_beta   90.00
_cell.angle_gamma   90.00
#
_symmetry.space_group_name_H-M   'P 1'
#
loop_
_entity.id
_entity.type
_entity.pdbx_description
1 polymer ?
#
loop_
_entity_poly.entity_id
_entity_poly.type
_entity_poly.pdbx_seq_one_letter_code
_entity_poly.pdbx_strand_id
1 'polypeptide(L)'
;MPIPIEIKKLFSAARILGSGDDRVTLSENELFCLLAQCCSDLSIQAAVSQLPSLSVLPPSADYYRLPLAWFQTAQADCPSASALVESLAACVAHEPDFSLYFSNLAALHKRRRKYQRILSTQPRPTMNQIGPRSLLEFGGVQHELLAAWLVWRKWIFDVDNRAAQETGYLFEPVLASCLGGEAVGSRNSPVKRLNEQGQPTDEGRQIDCYDGEEQLAYEFKLRVTIAASGQGRFGEELSFPVECRAAGLTPVLVVLDPTPSPRLTELIAKFTANGGRHYVGADAWAHMDSKAGRTMAVFLERYIRPPLTEMAIHEDTGPEPIQLSWSRDEILIRGSNESIRIPRRV
;
A
#
# COMPACT_ATOMS: atom_id res chain seq x y z
N MET A 1 -9.22 8.99 -33.39
CA MET A 1 -10.49 8.96 -32.64
C MET A 1 -10.29 9.78 -31.35
N PRO A 2 -11.31 10.46 -30.82
CA PRO A 2 -11.14 11.16 -29.55
C PRO A 2 -10.86 10.14 -28.42
N ILE A 3 -9.89 10.46 -27.58
CA ILE A 3 -9.51 9.60 -26.44
C ILE A 3 -10.66 9.55 -25.44
N PRO A 4 -11.10 8.36 -24.99
CA PRO A 4 -12.16 8.20 -24.01
C PRO A 4 -11.88 8.99 -22.72
N ILE A 5 -12.93 9.51 -22.11
CA ILE A 5 -12.80 10.34 -20.89
C ILE A 5 -12.27 9.51 -19.71
N GLU A 6 -12.57 8.21 -19.69
CA GLU A 6 -12.11 7.24 -18.68
C GLU A 6 -10.58 7.11 -18.70
N ILE A 7 -9.97 7.08 -19.88
CA ILE A 7 -8.50 7.02 -20.03
C ILE A 7 -7.85 8.30 -19.49
N LYS A 8 -8.46 9.46 -19.76
CA LYS A 8 -7.94 10.73 -19.22
C LYS A 8 -8.05 10.78 -17.69
N LYS A 9 -9.15 10.27 -17.13
CA LYS A 9 -9.32 10.14 -15.68
C LYS A 9 -8.30 9.18 -15.08
N LEU A 10 -8.10 8.01 -15.71
CA LEU A 10 -7.11 7.02 -15.32
C LEU A 10 -5.70 7.62 -15.28
N PHE A 11 -5.29 8.30 -16.35
CA PHE A 11 -3.98 8.96 -16.41
C PHE A 11 -3.82 10.03 -15.32
N SER A 12 -4.85 10.84 -15.08
CA SER A 12 -4.83 11.86 -14.04
C SER A 12 -4.73 11.25 -12.64
N ALA A 13 -5.46 10.16 -12.39
CA ALA A 13 -5.41 9.41 -11.13
C ALA A 13 -4.03 8.73 -10.93
N ALA A 14 -3.45 8.16 -12.01
CA ALA A 14 -2.10 7.60 -11.97
C ALA A 14 -1.05 8.66 -11.63
N ARG A 15 -1.22 9.91 -12.08
CA ARG A 15 -0.25 10.99 -11.92
C ARG A 15 -0.19 11.57 -10.51
N ILE A 16 -1.31 11.65 -9.79
CA ILE A 16 -1.42 12.45 -8.54
C ILE A 16 -1.82 11.56 -7.37
N LEU A 17 -1.23 11.82 -6.21
CA LEU A 17 -1.60 11.25 -4.92
C LEU A 17 -1.63 12.33 -3.85
N GLY A 18 -2.69 12.36 -3.04
CA GLY A 18 -2.83 13.30 -1.91
C GLY A 18 -3.10 14.74 -2.34
N SER A 19 -3.10 15.63 -1.36
CA SER A 19 -3.37 17.07 -1.50
C SER A 19 -2.44 17.88 -0.58
N GLY A 20 -2.36 19.17 -0.79
CA GLY A 20 -1.53 20.07 0.02
C GLY A 20 -0.05 19.67 0.02
N ASP A 21 0.59 19.81 1.17
CA ASP A 21 2.02 19.54 1.33
C ASP A 21 2.41 18.06 1.18
N ASP A 22 1.46 17.14 1.36
CA ASP A 22 1.68 15.69 1.18
C ASP A 22 1.47 15.22 -0.26
N ARG A 23 1.17 16.13 -1.19
CA ARG A 23 0.90 15.81 -2.59
C ARG A 23 2.14 15.28 -3.30
N VAL A 24 2.00 14.11 -3.92
CA VAL A 24 2.96 13.53 -4.85
C VAL A 24 2.41 13.67 -6.26
N THR A 25 3.21 14.23 -7.17
CA THR A 25 2.88 14.32 -8.60
C THR A 25 4.00 13.65 -9.38
N LEU A 26 3.66 12.67 -10.20
CA LEU A 26 4.61 12.00 -11.08
C LEU A 26 4.88 12.89 -12.31
N SER A 27 6.15 12.96 -12.70
CA SER A 27 6.57 13.59 -13.95
C SER A 27 6.17 12.76 -15.17
N GLU A 28 6.26 13.34 -16.36
CA GLU A 28 6.06 12.62 -17.61
C GLU A 28 7.08 11.48 -17.76
N ASN A 29 8.33 11.69 -17.36
CA ASN A 29 9.36 10.63 -17.34
C ASN A 29 8.98 9.44 -16.47
N GLU A 30 8.50 9.69 -15.27
CA GLU A 30 8.05 8.61 -14.38
C GLU A 30 6.88 7.84 -15.00
N LEU A 31 5.87 8.55 -15.51
CA LEU A 31 4.71 7.91 -16.14
C LEU A 31 5.10 7.12 -17.40
N PHE A 32 6.03 7.65 -18.20
CA PHE A 32 6.59 6.93 -19.35
C PHE A 32 7.28 5.65 -18.93
N CYS A 33 8.17 5.70 -17.94
CA CYS A 33 8.88 4.51 -17.44
C CYS A 33 7.91 3.45 -16.91
N LEU A 34 6.89 3.87 -16.15
CA LEU A 34 5.87 2.95 -15.62
C LEU A 34 5.02 2.33 -16.73
N LEU A 35 4.60 3.14 -17.71
CA LEU A 35 3.85 2.64 -18.88
C LEU A 35 4.66 1.62 -19.66
N ALA A 36 5.92 1.95 -19.93
CA ALA A 36 6.87 1.09 -20.61
C ALA A 36 7.10 -0.23 -19.86
N GLN A 37 7.24 -0.16 -18.53
CA GLN A 37 7.37 -1.33 -17.67
C GLN A 37 6.13 -2.23 -17.75
N CYS A 38 4.93 -1.67 -17.68
CA CYS A 38 3.68 -2.43 -17.83
C CYS A 38 3.62 -3.16 -19.18
N CYS A 39 4.01 -2.47 -20.28
CA CYS A 39 4.04 -3.08 -21.61
C CYS A 39 5.06 -4.23 -21.68
N SER A 40 6.21 -4.07 -21.04
CA SER A 40 7.22 -5.14 -20.95
C SER A 40 6.71 -6.34 -20.17
N ASP A 41 6.14 -6.11 -19.00
CA ASP A 41 5.65 -7.17 -18.11
C ASP A 41 4.54 -7.99 -18.75
N LEU A 42 3.64 -7.34 -19.48
CA LEU A 42 2.51 -7.98 -20.16
C LEU A 42 2.82 -8.42 -21.59
N SER A 43 4.07 -8.22 -22.05
CA SER A 43 4.55 -8.62 -23.39
C SER A 43 3.73 -8.02 -24.54
N ILE A 44 3.28 -6.78 -24.41
CA ILE A 44 2.44 -6.09 -25.41
C ILE A 44 3.20 -5.03 -26.23
N GLN A 45 4.53 -4.90 -26.07
CA GLN A 45 5.34 -3.89 -26.77
C GLN A 45 5.18 -3.93 -28.29
N ALA A 46 5.14 -5.13 -28.86
CA ALA A 46 5.03 -5.31 -30.31
C ALA A 46 3.66 -4.88 -30.87
N ALA A 47 2.62 -4.87 -30.02
CA ALA A 47 1.27 -4.51 -30.40
C ALA A 47 1.02 -3.00 -30.38
N VAL A 48 1.86 -2.23 -29.69
CA VAL A 48 1.72 -0.78 -29.49
C VAL A 48 2.88 -0.06 -30.19
N SER A 49 2.82 0.03 -31.53
CA SER A 49 3.86 0.60 -32.39
C SER A 49 4.19 2.08 -32.15
N GLN A 50 3.39 2.78 -31.32
CA GLN A 50 3.55 4.21 -31.03
C GLN A 50 4.35 4.47 -29.73
N LEU A 51 4.68 3.44 -28.96
CA LEU A 51 5.56 3.66 -27.81
C LEU A 51 6.99 3.87 -28.30
N PRO A 52 7.65 4.96 -27.89
CA PRO A 52 9.07 5.15 -28.16
C PRO A 52 9.83 3.90 -27.69
N SER A 53 10.85 3.52 -28.44
CA SER A 53 11.66 2.34 -28.17
C SER A 53 12.03 2.23 -26.68
N LEU A 54 11.62 1.15 -26.06
CA LEU A 54 11.89 0.77 -24.67
C LEU A 54 13.37 0.42 -24.40
N SER A 55 14.27 0.78 -25.30
CA SER A 55 15.71 0.52 -25.19
C SER A 55 16.37 1.14 -23.94
N VAL A 56 15.64 1.97 -23.20
CA VAL A 56 16.14 2.66 -22.01
C VAL A 56 15.86 1.90 -20.71
N LEU A 57 14.87 0.98 -20.69
CA LEU A 57 14.67 0.16 -19.50
C LEU A 57 15.70 -0.96 -19.49
N PRO A 58 16.45 -1.15 -18.39
CA PRO A 58 17.28 -2.33 -18.23
C PRO A 58 16.43 -3.58 -18.47
N PRO A 59 16.92 -4.61 -19.21
CA PRO A 59 16.19 -5.85 -19.40
C PRO A 59 15.82 -6.43 -18.03
N SER A 60 14.57 -6.81 -17.84
CA SER A 60 14.05 -7.32 -16.55
C SER A 60 14.41 -6.41 -15.37
N ALA A 61 14.33 -5.11 -15.58
CA ALA A 61 14.66 -4.16 -14.53
C ALA A 61 13.89 -4.55 -13.27
N ASP A 62 14.61 -5.06 -12.31
CA ASP A 62 14.11 -5.16 -10.97
C ASP A 62 13.73 -3.74 -10.53
N TYR A 63 12.47 -3.45 -10.63
CA TYR A 63 11.92 -2.13 -10.32
C TYR A 63 12.44 -1.59 -8.97
N TYR A 64 12.69 -2.50 -8.02
CA TYR A 64 13.14 -2.14 -6.68
C TYR A 64 14.64 -1.82 -6.60
N ARG A 65 15.45 -2.28 -7.55
CA ARG A 65 16.89 -1.97 -7.62
C ARG A 65 17.18 -0.59 -8.20
N LEU A 66 16.22 -0.01 -8.92
CA LEU A 66 16.37 1.33 -9.46
C LEU A 66 16.05 2.38 -8.39
N PRO A 67 16.91 3.39 -8.19
CA PRO A 67 16.59 4.52 -7.31
C PRO A 67 15.41 5.31 -7.89
N LEU A 68 14.51 5.79 -7.03
CA LEU A 68 13.33 6.55 -7.49
C LEU A 68 13.70 7.81 -8.30
N ALA A 69 14.85 8.43 -8.03
CA ALA A 69 15.35 9.56 -8.81
C ALA A 69 15.66 9.19 -10.27
N TRP A 70 16.05 7.94 -10.54
CA TRP A 70 16.29 7.48 -11.90
C TRP A 70 15.06 7.62 -12.79
N PHE A 71 13.88 7.26 -12.29
CA PHE A 71 12.62 7.37 -13.04
C PHE A 71 12.29 8.80 -13.47
N GLN A 72 12.85 9.82 -12.79
CA GLN A 72 12.62 11.24 -13.12
C GLN A 72 13.48 11.72 -14.30
N THR A 73 14.59 11.05 -14.58
CA THR A 73 15.60 11.51 -15.54
C THR A 73 15.98 10.44 -16.57
N ALA A 74 15.32 9.29 -16.55
CA ALA A 74 15.69 8.13 -17.38
C ALA A 74 15.63 8.40 -18.89
N GLN A 75 14.78 9.30 -19.34
CA GLN A 75 14.56 9.60 -20.76
C GLN A 75 14.83 11.08 -21.05
N ALA A 76 15.80 11.34 -21.96
CA ALA A 76 16.10 12.72 -22.38
C ALA A 76 14.98 13.30 -23.25
N ASP A 77 14.40 12.49 -24.16
CA ASP A 77 13.32 12.88 -25.08
C ASP A 77 11.98 12.26 -24.62
N CYS A 78 11.55 12.62 -23.42
CA CYS A 78 10.30 12.11 -22.88
C CYS A 78 9.09 12.60 -23.70
N PRO A 79 8.15 11.72 -24.05
CA PRO A 79 6.92 12.10 -24.72
C PRO A 79 6.08 13.09 -23.90
N SER A 80 5.34 13.95 -24.58
CA SER A 80 4.40 14.86 -23.91
C SER A 80 3.29 14.10 -23.19
N ALA A 81 2.65 14.74 -22.22
CA ALA A 81 1.52 14.16 -21.50
C ALA A 81 0.39 13.70 -22.45
N SER A 82 0.13 14.41 -23.54
CA SER A 82 -0.87 13.99 -24.55
C SER A 82 -0.48 12.71 -25.26
N ALA A 83 0.79 12.59 -25.66
CA ALA A 83 1.31 11.37 -26.30
C ALA A 83 1.28 10.17 -25.35
N LEU A 84 1.56 10.37 -24.06
CA LEU A 84 1.44 9.31 -23.03
C LEU A 84 -0.01 8.85 -22.84
N VAL A 85 -0.99 9.78 -22.88
CA VAL A 85 -2.41 9.43 -22.82
C VAL A 85 -2.87 8.64 -24.05
N GLU A 86 -2.36 8.99 -25.24
CA GLU A 86 -2.60 8.23 -26.48
C GLU A 86 -2.02 6.82 -26.41
N SER A 87 -0.79 6.69 -25.92
CA SER A 87 -0.14 5.38 -25.70
C SER A 87 -0.90 4.54 -24.69
N LEU A 88 -1.35 5.13 -23.57
CA LEU A 88 -2.19 4.45 -22.58
C LEU A 88 -3.51 3.97 -23.20
N ALA A 89 -4.16 4.80 -24.02
CA ALA A 89 -5.39 4.41 -24.71
C ALA A 89 -5.17 3.22 -25.64
N ALA A 90 -4.06 3.19 -26.38
CA ALA A 90 -3.69 2.08 -27.24
C ALA A 90 -3.43 0.79 -26.46
N CYS A 91 -2.73 0.88 -25.33
CA CYS A 91 -2.49 -0.27 -24.44
C CYS A 91 -3.80 -0.85 -23.90
N VAL A 92 -4.70 -0.02 -23.38
CA VAL A 92 -6.00 -0.45 -22.85
C VAL A 92 -6.92 -1.02 -23.95
N ALA A 93 -6.85 -0.49 -25.17
CA ALA A 93 -7.60 -1.05 -26.30
C ALA A 93 -7.10 -2.46 -26.70
N HIS A 94 -5.79 -2.73 -26.50
CA HIS A 94 -5.19 -4.03 -26.78
C HIS A 94 -5.42 -5.05 -25.65
N GLU A 95 -5.28 -4.59 -24.38
CA GLU A 95 -5.45 -5.41 -23.18
C GLU A 95 -6.30 -4.62 -22.16
N PRO A 96 -7.60 -4.93 -22.01
CA PRO A 96 -8.48 -4.16 -21.12
C PRO A 96 -8.00 -4.07 -19.67
N ASP A 97 -7.42 -5.15 -19.14
CA ASP A 97 -6.90 -5.21 -17.77
C ASP A 97 -5.60 -4.41 -17.60
N PHE A 98 -5.01 -3.88 -18.68
CA PHE A 98 -3.86 -3.00 -18.61
C PHE A 98 -4.12 -1.79 -17.70
N SER A 99 -5.34 -1.31 -17.68
CA SER A 99 -5.77 -0.20 -16.82
C SER A 99 -5.55 -0.52 -15.33
N LEU A 100 -5.89 -1.73 -14.89
CA LEU A 100 -5.67 -2.20 -13.51
C LEU A 100 -4.18 -2.31 -13.18
N TYR A 101 -3.42 -2.92 -14.09
CA TYR A 101 -1.99 -3.11 -13.93
C TYR A 101 -1.26 -1.77 -13.78
N PHE A 102 -1.49 -0.85 -14.72
CA PHE A 102 -0.89 0.48 -14.72
C PHE A 102 -1.29 1.30 -13.48
N SER A 103 -2.56 1.24 -13.07
CA SER A 103 -3.03 1.92 -11.85
C SER A 103 -2.32 1.44 -10.60
N ASN A 104 -2.18 0.13 -10.44
CA ASN A 104 -1.51 -0.47 -9.29
C ASN A 104 -0.01 -0.17 -9.28
N LEU A 105 0.68 -0.22 -10.43
CA LEU A 105 2.10 0.14 -10.52
C LEU A 105 2.33 1.63 -10.23
N ALA A 106 1.48 2.50 -10.78
CA ALA A 106 1.55 3.94 -10.50
C ALA A 106 1.24 4.25 -9.02
N ALA A 107 0.30 3.53 -8.40
CA ALA A 107 0.01 3.66 -6.98
C ALA A 107 1.21 3.23 -6.12
N LEU A 108 1.82 2.08 -6.42
CA LEU A 108 3.05 1.61 -5.77
C LEU A 108 4.16 2.68 -5.86
N HIS A 109 4.42 3.19 -7.05
CA HIS A 109 5.47 4.19 -7.28
C HIS A 109 5.21 5.48 -6.51
N LYS A 110 3.98 6.00 -6.54
CA LYS A 110 3.57 7.19 -5.77
C LYS A 110 3.74 6.98 -4.25
N ARG A 111 3.38 5.79 -3.73
CA ARG A 111 3.52 5.46 -2.31
C ARG A 111 4.98 5.37 -1.88
N ARG A 112 5.85 4.77 -2.70
CA ARG A 112 7.30 4.77 -2.46
C ARG A 112 7.87 6.21 -2.40
N ARG A 113 7.49 7.07 -3.33
CA ARG A 113 7.86 8.50 -3.31
C ARG A 113 7.34 9.23 -2.08
N LYS A 114 6.08 8.99 -1.72
CA LYS A 114 5.48 9.57 -0.52
C LYS A 114 6.23 9.12 0.73
N TYR A 115 6.57 7.85 0.83
CA TYR A 115 7.31 7.32 1.97
C TYR A 115 8.71 7.92 2.10
N GLN A 116 9.45 8.09 1.00
CA GLN A 116 10.73 8.82 1.03
C GLN A 116 10.54 10.25 1.55
N ARG A 117 9.47 10.92 1.16
CA ARG A 117 9.15 12.24 1.68
C ARG A 117 8.85 12.21 3.17
N ILE A 118 8.07 11.23 3.65
CA ILE A 118 7.81 11.03 5.07
C ILE A 118 9.12 10.91 5.85
N LEU A 119 10.03 10.05 5.42
CA LEU A 119 11.34 9.89 6.05
C LEU A 119 12.13 11.21 6.11
N SER A 120 12.11 12.00 5.02
CA SER A 120 12.87 13.24 4.94
C SER A 120 12.26 14.40 5.72
N THR A 121 10.95 14.38 5.99
CA THR A 121 10.21 15.49 6.64
C THR A 121 9.72 15.17 8.04
N GLN A 122 9.70 13.88 8.47
CA GLN A 122 9.24 13.53 9.83
C GLN A 122 10.02 14.31 10.88
N PRO A 123 9.38 15.16 11.70
CA PRO A 123 10.09 16.05 12.62
C PRO A 123 10.80 15.27 13.73
N ARG A 124 11.86 15.86 14.24
CA ARG A 124 12.50 15.36 15.47
C ARG A 124 11.56 15.58 16.65
N PRO A 125 11.29 14.55 17.48
CA PRO A 125 10.47 14.71 18.68
C PRO A 125 11.07 15.74 19.66
N THR A 126 10.22 16.55 20.25
CA THR A 126 10.60 17.56 21.26
C THR A 126 10.56 16.96 22.66
N MET A 127 11.28 17.60 23.61
CA MET A 127 11.25 17.19 25.02
C MET A 127 9.86 17.30 25.64
N ASN A 128 9.01 18.22 25.18
CA ASN A 128 7.62 18.33 25.63
C ASN A 128 6.78 17.08 25.25
N GLN A 129 7.13 16.44 24.14
CA GLN A 129 6.43 15.22 23.69
C GLN A 129 6.92 13.96 24.40
N ILE A 130 8.21 13.89 24.73
CA ILE A 130 8.85 12.68 25.25
C ILE A 130 9.17 12.74 26.74
N GLY A 131 9.35 13.94 27.32
CA GLY A 131 9.74 14.12 28.71
C GLY A 131 8.86 13.38 29.72
N PRO A 132 7.51 13.46 29.63
CA PRO A 132 6.65 12.71 30.54
C PRO A 132 6.83 11.19 30.50
N ARG A 133 7.24 10.65 29.36
CA ARG A 133 7.49 9.20 29.20
C ARG A 133 8.79 8.75 29.87
N SER A 134 9.71 9.68 30.14
CA SER A 134 10.97 9.38 30.82
C SER A 134 10.76 8.89 32.25
N LEU A 135 9.63 9.23 32.88
CA LEU A 135 9.36 8.87 34.27
C LEU A 135 9.46 7.37 34.55
N LEU A 136 9.17 6.52 33.56
CA LEU A 136 9.25 5.07 33.70
C LEU A 136 10.69 4.55 33.70
N GLU A 137 11.63 5.31 33.14
CA GLU A 137 13.04 4.90 32.91
C GLU A 137 14.02 5.88 33.59
N PHE A 138 13.49 6.93 34.24
CA PHE A 138 14.30 8.00 34.85
C PHE A 138 15.16 7.45 35.98
N GLY A 139 16.47 7.81 35.98
CA GLY A 139 17.44 7.32 36.95
C GLY A 139 18.09 5.98 36.58
N GLY A 140 17.63 5.26 35.57
CA GLY A 140 18.24 4.02 35.11
C GLY A 140 19.55 4.24 34.32
N VAL A 141 19.65 5.36 33.62
CA VAL A 141 20.83 5.77 32.83
C VAL A 141 21.00 7.28 32.92
N GLN A 142 22.14 7.79 32.42
CA GLN A 142 22.40 9.24 32.34
C GLN A 142 21.33 9.93 31.46
N HIS A 143 21.00 11.17 31.82
CA HIS A 143 19.87 11.89 31.23
C HIS A 143 20.04 12.13 29.73
N GLU A 144 21.25 12.36 29.24
CA GLU A 144 21.56 12.57 27.83
C GLU A 144 21.27 11.29 27.00
N LEU A 145 21.69 10.13 27.55
CA LEU A 145 21.44 8.86 26.90
C LEU A 145 19.92 8.52 26.90
N LEU A 146 19.24 8.75 28.03
CA LEU A 146 17.80 8.56 28.13
C LEU A 146 17.05 9.47 27.14
N ALA A 147 17.42 10.74 27.05
CA ALA A 147 16.80 11.67 26.11
C ALA A 147 17.01 11.23 24.65
N ALA A 148 18.22 10.82 24.28
CA ALA A 148 18.52 10.30 22.94
C ALA A 148 17.72 9.05 22.62
N TRP A 149 17.66 8.08 23.54
CA TRP A 149 16.86 6.86 23.41
C TRP A 149 15.38 7.17 23.17
N LEU A 150 14.78 8.03 23.96
CA LEU A 150 13.37 8.40 23.84
C LEU A 150 13.07 9.16 22.54
N VAL A 151 13.98 10.01 22.06
CA VAL A 151 13.86 10.68 20.75
C VAL A 151 13.81 9.65 19.63
N TRP A 152 14.76 8.71 19.60
CA TRP A 152 14.83 7.70 18.56
C TRP A 152 13.62 6.76 18.60
N ARG A 153 13.24 6.28 19.77
CA ARG A 153 12.08 5.40 19.95
C ARG A 153 10.80 6.06 19.46
N LYS A 154 10.59 7.33 19.79
CA LYS A 154 9.41 8.09 19.34
C LYS A 154 9.43 8.32 17.83
N TRP A 155 10.56 8.70 17.28
CA TRP A 155 10.71 8.96 15.85
C TRP A 155 10.48 7.70 15.03
N ILE A 156 11.10 6.59 15.40
CA ILE A 156 10.92 5.28 14.76
C ILE A 156 9.46 4.86 14.81
N PHE A 157 8.82 4.99 15.97
CA PHE A 157 7.41 4.69 16.13
C PHE A 157 6.51 5.53 15.20
N ASP A 158 6.76 6.82 15.08
CA ASP A 158 5.97 7.70 14.22
C ASP A 158 6.15 7.35 12.74
N VAL A 159 7.39 7.05 12.33
CA VAL A 159 7.70 6.60 10.96
C VAL A 159 7.03 5.27 10.66
N ASP A 160 7.11 4.29 11.57
CA ASP A 160 6.48 2.98 11.40
C ASP A 160 4.96 3.07 11.29
N ASN A 161 4.32 3.90 12.11
CA ASN A 161 2.88 4.13 12.00
C ASN A 161 2.48 4.69 10.63
N ARG A 162 3.25 5.65 10.10
CA ARG A 162 3.00 6.20 8.76
C ARG A 162 3.30 5.19 7.66
N ALA A 163 4.35 4.39 7.80
CA ALA A 163 4.65 3.29 6.89
C ALA A 163 3.50 2.28 6.81
N ALA A 164 2.96 1.90 7.98
CA ALA A 164 1.85 0.98 8.06
C ALA A 164 0.59 1.48 7.35
N GLN A 165 0.27 2.78 7.50
CA GLN A 165 -0.86 3.41 6.80
C GLN A 165 -0.65 3.40 5.28
N GLU A 166 0.54 3.81 4.80
CA GLU A 166 0.84 3.81 3.38
C GLU A 166 0.85 2.39 2.78
N THR A 167 1.27 1.39 3.56
CA THR A 167 1.20 -0.03 3.18
C THR A 167 -0.25 -0.48 3.03
N GLY A 168 -1.14 -0.15 3.98
CA GLY A 168 -2.57 -0.42 3.88
C GLY A 168 -3.16 0.14 2.60
N TYR A 169 -2.97 1.43 2.38
CA TYR A 169 -3.46 2.12 1.17
C TYR A 169 -2.85 1.60 -0.15
N LEU A 170 -1.71 0.92 -0.11
CA LEU A 170 -1.13 0.26 -1.27
C LEU A 170 -1.79 -1.09 -1.53
N PHE A 171 -1.92 -1.90 -0.49
CA PHE A 171 -2.38 -3.29 -0.63
C PHE A 171 -3.88 -3.40 -0.86
N GLU A 172 -4.71 -2.56 -0.26
CA GLU A 172 -6.16 -2.60 -0.45
C GLU A 172 -6.57 -2.59 -1.94
N PRO A 173 -6.09 -1.65 -2.80
CA PRO A 173 -6.39 -1.68 -4.23
C PRO A 173 -5.81 -2.89 -4.97
N VAL A 174 -4.60 -3.35 -4.59
CA VAL A 174 -3.99 -4.54 -5.20
C VAL A 174 -4.82 -5.78 -4.92
N LEU A 175 -5.21 -5.97 -3.66
CA LEU A 175 -6.05 -7.10 -3.24
C LEU A 175 -7.41 -7.06 -3.93
N ALA A 176 -8.07 -5.90 -3.95
CA ALA A 176 -9.34 -5.72 -4.64
C ALA A 176 -9.23 -6.05 -6.15
N SER A 177 -8.14 -5.60 -6.79
CA SER A 177 -7.89 -5.90 -8.21
C SER A 177 -7.63 -7.40 -8.46
N CYS A 178 -6.98 -8.11 -7.53
CA CYS A 178 -6.80 -9.57 -7.62
C CYS A 178 -8.11 -10.33 -7.46
N LEU A 179 -9.01 -9.83 -6.63
CA LEU A 179 -10.29 -10.47 -6.31
C LEU A 179 -11.41 -10.12 -7.32
N GLY A 180 -11.12 -9.23 -8.28
CA GLY A 180 -12.09 -8.83 -9.29
C GLY A 180 -13.20 -7.91 -8.80
N GLY A 181 -13.08 -7.38 -7.59
CA GLY A 181 -14.03 -6.45 -7.00
C GLY A 181 -13.51 -5.01 -6.93
N GLU A 182 -14.31 -4.14 -6.35
CA GLU A 182 -13.97 -2.72 -6.18
C GLU A 182 -14.14 -2.26 -4.73
N ALA A 183 -13.31 -1.29 -4.31
CA ALA A 183 -13.46 -0.65 -3.02
C ALA A 183 -14.69 0.25 -3.02
N VAL A 184 -15.56 0.12 -2.02
CA VAL A 184 -16.80 0.89 -1.93
C VAL A 184 -16.80 1.76 -0.67
N GLY A 185 -16.80 3.08 -0.89
CA GLY A 185 -16.92 4.05 0.19
C GLY A 185 -18.32 4.07 0.82
N SER A 186 -18.40 4.54 2.07
CA SER A 186 -19.64 4.55 2.87
C SER A 186 -20.85 5.16 2.15
N ARG A 187 -20.65 6.20 1.34
CA ARG A 187 -21.76 6.88 0.63
C ARG A 187 -22.50 5.97 -0.35
N ASN A 188 -21.78 5.11 -1.05
CA ASN A 188 -22.31 4.25 -2.11
C ASN A 188 -22.44 2.78 -1.69
N SER A 189 -22.20 2.48 -0.42
CA SER A 189 -22.15 1.11 0.07
C SER A 189 -23.53 0.46 0.10
N PRO A 190 -23.64 -0.78 -0.39
CA PRO A 190 -24.85 -1.61 -0.23
C PRO A 190 -25.04 -2.05 1.22
N VAL A 191 -23.99 -2.02 2.04
CA VAL A 191 -24.04 -2.38 3.47
C VAL A 191 -24.30 -1.13 4.29
N LYS A 192 -25.30 -1.19 5.17
CA LYS A 192 -25.64 -0.12 6.12
C LYS A 192 -25.18 -0.49 7.53
N ARG A 193 -24.72 0.50 8.27
CA ARG A 193 -24.48 0.33 9.70
C ARG A 193 -25.77 0.01 10.42
N LEU A 194 -25.69 -0.82 11.45
CA LEU A 194 -26.83 -1.17 12.29
C LEU A 194 -26.82 -0.34 13.58
N ASN A 195 -28.00 0.06 14.03
CA ASN A 195 -28.19 0.66 15.35
C ASN A 195 -28.20 -0.41 16.46
N GLU A 196 -28.33 0.01 17.72
CA GLU A 196 -28.38 -0.90 18.89
C GLU A 196 -29.53 -1.92 18.82
N GLN A 197 -30.58 -1.63 18.08
CA GLN A 197 -31.73 -2.51 17.88
C GLN A 197 -31.55 -3.45 16.66
N GLY A 198 -30.36 -3.40 16.01
CA GLY A 198 -30.05 -4.22 14.83
C GLY A 198 -30.74 -3.77 13.52
N GLN A 199 -31.26 -2.52 13.49
CA GLN A 199 -31.91 -1.96 12.30
C GLN A 199 -30.92 -1.14 11.47
N PRO A 200 -31.00 -1.20 10.10
CA PRO A 200 -30.18 -0.39 9.24
C PRO A 200 -30.37 1.12 9.49
N THR A 201 -29.25 1.85 9.51
CA THR A 201 -29.21 3.30 9.52
C THR A 201 -29.02 3.89 8.13
N ASP A 202 -29.01 5.22 8.00
CA ASP A 202 -28.68 5.88 6.72
C ASP A 202 -27.18 5.84 6.42
N GLU A 203 -26.33 5.55 7.42
CA GLU A 203 -24.88 5.51 7.27
C GLU A 203 -24.44 4.21 6.62
N GLY A 204 -23.74 4.32 5.49
CA GLY A 204 -23.16 3.16 4.81
C GLY A 204 -21.84 2.72 5.46
N ARG A 205 -21.56 1.42 5.36
CA ARG A 205 -20.28 0.82 5.77
C ARG A 205 -19.27 0.89 4.63
N GLN A 206 -18.04 1.30 4.89
CA GLN A 206 -16.96 1.12 3.92
C GLN A 206 -16.67 -0.38 3.74
N ILE A 207 -16.42 -0.79 2.50
CA ILE A 207 -16.05 -2.16 2.12
C ILE A 207 -14.74 -2.09 1.34
N ASP A 208 -13.73 -2.84 1.78
CA ASP A 208 -12.40 -2.81 1.15
C ASP A 208 -12.42 -3.41 -0.26
N CYS A 209 -13.25 -4.43 -0.49
CA CYS A 209 -13.54 -4.95 -1.81
C CYS A 209 -14.97 -5.53 -1.85
N TYR A 210 -15.77 -5.08 -2.79
CA TYR A 210 -17.10 -5.59 -3.05
C TYR A 210 -17.13 -6.32 -4.40
N ASP A 211 -17.49 -7.59 -4.37
CA ASP A 211 -17.79 -8.39 -5.55
C ASP A 211 -19.31 -8.51 -5.69
N GLY A 212 -19.85 -7.72 -6.61
CA GLY A 212 -21.30 -7.68 -6.87
C GLY A 212 -21.81 -8.93 -7.58
N GLU A 213 -20.98 -9.67 -8.30
CA GLU A 213 -21.38 -10.90 -9.00
C GLU A 213 -21.53 -12.07 -8.02
N GLU A 214 -20.55 -12.26 -7.15
CA GLU A 214 -20.58 -13.31 -6.13
C GLU A 214 -21.27 -12.87 -4.82
N GLN A 215 -21.70 -11.62 -4.71
CA GLN A 215 -22.31 -11.03 -3.51
C GLN A 215 -21.39 -11.15 -2.27
N LEU A 216 -20.10 -10.84 -2.46
CA LEU A 216 -19.09 -10.91 -1.40
C LEU A 216 -18.70 -9.51 -0.96
N ALA A 217 -18.53 -9.33 0.35
CA ALA A 217 -17.97 -8.13 0.96
C ALA A 217 -16.71 -8.48 1.73
N TYR A 218 -15.57 -8.01 1.24
CA TYR A 218 -14.26 -8.29 1.82
C TYR A 218 -13.81 -7.21 2.80
N GLU A 219 -13.22 -7.65 3.89
CA GLU A 219 -12.45 -6.84 4.83
C GLU A 219 -10.99 -7.33 4.82
N PHE A 220 -10.04 -6.42 4.61
CA PHE A 220 -8.61 -6.74 4.53
C PHE A 220 -7.88 -6.35 5.81
N LYS A 221 -7.02 -7.24 6.28
CA LYS A 221 -6.10 -6.98 7.39
C LYS A 221 -4.69 -7.36 6.97
N LEU A 222 -3.82 -6.37 6.85
CA LEU A 222 -2.41 -6.62 6.57
C LEU A 222 -1.65 -7.04 7.81
N ARG A 223 -2.09 -6.58 8.98
CA ARG A 223 -1.53 -6.90 10.29
C ARG A 223 -2.63 -7.30 11.24
N VAL A 224 -2.33 -8.29 12.08
CA VAL A 224 -3.20 -8.65 13.21
C VAL A 224 -3.05 -7.66 14.37
N THR A 225 -2.06 -6.82 14.40
CA THR A 225 -2.02 -5.69 15.33
C THR A 225 -3.17 -4.73 15.02
N ILE A 226 -4.36 -5.25 15.20
CA ILE A 226 -5.59 -4.49 15.42
C ILE A 226 -5.23 -3.51 16.52
N ALA A 227 -5.10 -2.27 16.11
CA ALA A 227 -4.44 -1.23 16.87
C ALA A 227 -4.74 -1.33 18.38
N ALA A 228 -3.69 -1.34 19.18
CA ALA A 228 -3.79 -1.15 20.63
C ALA A 228 -4.44 0.20 21.00
N SER A 229 -4.78 1.01 20.02
CA SER A 229 -5.30 2.37 20.13
C SER A 229 -6.83 2.44 20.01
N GLY A 230 -7.53 1.69 20.84
CA GLY A 230 -8.93 2.01 21.08
C GLY A 230 -9.89 0.82 20.91
N GLN A 231 -10.61 0.54 21.97
CA GLN A 231 -11.69 -0.46 22.00
C GLN A 231 -12.77 -0.21 20.92
N GLY A 232 -12.94 1.05 20.45
CA GLY A 232 -13.94 1.42 19.47
C GLY A 232 -13.75 0.80 18.08
N ARG A 233 -12.52 0.77 17.56
CA ARG A 233 -12.25 0.21 16.22
C ARG A 233 -12.45 -1.30 16.15
N PHE A 234 -12.10 -2.04 17.21
CA PHE A 234 -12.32 -3.48 17.23
C PHE A 234 -13.80 -3.85 17.26
N GLY A 235 -14.60 -3.07 18.00
CA GLY A 235 -16.07 -3.20 17.98
C GLY A 235 -16.66 -2.98 16.58
N GLU A 236 -16.16 -2.01 15.84
CA GLU A 236 -16.55 -1.77 14.44
C GLU A 236 -16.20 -2.95 13.53
N GLU A 237 -15.02 -3.55 13.70
CA GLU A 237 -14.59 -4.73 12.93
C GLU A 237 -15.50 -5.94 13.20
N LEU A 238 -15.91 -6.13 14.45
CA LEU A 238 -16.87 -7.18 14.83
C LEU A 238 -18.29 -6.93 14.29
N SER A 239 -18.65 -5.68 14.05
CA SER A 239 -19.97 -5.32 13.47
C SER A 239 -20.03 -5.61 11.97
N PHE A 240 -18.92 -5.53 11.25
CA PHE A 240 -18.88 -5.69 9.78
C PHE A 240 -19.57 -6.96 9.27
N PRO A 241 -19.26 -8.18 9.76
CA PRO A 241 -19.92 -9.40 9.24
C PRO A 241 -21.42 -9.46 9.57
N VAL A 242 -21.86 -8.84 10.66
CA VAL A 242 -23.29 -8.75 11.01
C VAL A 242 -24.03 -7.84 10.04
N GLU A 243 -23.44 -6.67 9.74
CA GLU A 243 -23.97 -5.68 8.80
C GLU A 243 -24.01 -6.22 7.37
N CYS A 244 -22.97 -6.94 6.93
CA CYS A 244 -22.96 -7.62 5.62
C CYS A 244 -24.08 -8.66 5.51
N ARG A 245 -24.24 -9.51 6.53
CA ARG A 245 -25.30 -10.51 6.57
C ARG A 245 -26.69 -9.86 6.51
N ALA A 246 -26.90 -8.76 7.24
CA ALA A 246 -28.16 -8.01 7.23
C ALA A 246 -28.46 -7.42 5.83
N ALA A 247 -27.42 -7.10 5.05
CA ALA A 247 -27.51 -6.63 3.68
C ALA A 247 -27.64 -7.77 2.65
N GLY A 248 -27.66 -9.06 3.07
CA GLY A 248 -27.73 -10.21 2.18
C GLY A 248 -26.40 -10.59 1.53
N LEU A 249 -25.28 -10.04 2.02
CA LEU A 249 -23.94 -10.31 1.50
C LEU A 249 -23.20 -11.34 2.36
N THR A 250 -22.29 -12.08 1.74
CA THR A 250 -21.36 -12.97 2.45
C THR A 250 -20.12 -12.18 2.87
N PRO A 251 -19.83 -11.98 4.15
CA PRO A 251 -18.61 -11.32 4.60
C PRO A 251 -17.39 -12.23 4.43
N VAL A 252 -16.28 -11.68 3.93
CA VAL A 252 -15.03 -12.41 3.74
C VAL A 252 -13.89 -11.65 4.41
N LEU A 253 -13.19 -12.32 5.32
CA LEU A 253 -12.02 -11.78 6.00
C LEU A 253 -10.74 -12.30 5.34
N VAL A 254 -9.88 -11.40 4.90
CA VAL A 254 -8.55 -11.74 4.35
C VAL A 254 -7.48 -11.11 5.23
N VAL A 255 -6.66 -11.93 5.85
CA VAL A 255 -5.59 -11.52 6.79
C VAL A 255 -4.25 -12.01 6.27
N LEU A 256 -3.35 -11.09 5.89
CA LEU A 256 -2.02 -11.45 5.37
C LEU A 256 -1.03 -11.85 6.47
N ASP A 257 -1.17 -11.29 7.67
CA ASP A 257 -0.32 -11.61 8.82
C ASP A 257 -0.86 -12.86 9.53
N PRO A 258 -0.11 -13.98 9.55
CA PRO A 258 -0.56 -15.22 10.18
C PRO A 258 -0.41 -15.24 11.71
N THR A 259 0.11 -14.17 12.32
CA THR A 259 0.42 -14.14 13.76
C THR A 259 -0.83 -14.41 14.62
N PRO A 260 -0.85 -15.50 15.43
CA PRO A 260 -1.99 -15.80 16.27
C PRO A 260 -2.24 -14.72 17.33
N SER A 261 -3.49 -14.32 17.48
CA SER A 261 -3.90 -13.43 18.56
C SER A 261 -5.34 -13.71 19.02
N PRO A 262 -5.68 -13.46 20.30
CA PRO A 262 -7.06 -13.61 20.76
C PRO A 262 -8.08 -12.79 19.95
N ARG A 263 -7.70 -11.60 19.51
CA ARG A 263 -8.56 -10.73 18.68
C ARG A 263 -8.80 -11.32 17.30
N LEU A 264 -7.77 -11.91 16.66
CA LEU A 264 -7.95 -12.58 15.39
C LEU A 264 -8.90 -13.77 15.54
N THR A 265 -8.74 -14.58 16.59
CA THR A 265 -9.63 -15.70 16.88
C THR A 265 -11.08 -15.24 17.04
N GLU A 266 -11.32 -14.15 17.78
CA GLU A 266 -12.64 -13.57 17.98
C GLU A 266 -13.24 -13.04 16.66
N LEU A 267 -12.42 -12.36 15.86
CA LEU A 267 -12.83 -11.83 14.57
C LEU A 267 -13.23 -12.96 13.60
N ILE A 268 -12.41 -14.00 13.48
CA ILE A 268 -12.70 -15.20 12.69
C ILE A 268 -14.01 -15.84 13.14
N ALA A 269 -14.19 -16.03 14.44
CA ALA A 269 -15.42 -16.60 14.99
C ALA A 269 -16.64 -15.76 14.63
N LYS A 270 -16.51 -14.43 14.65
CA LYS A 270 -17.60 -13.51 14.31
C LYS A 270 -17.98 -13.58 12.82
N PHE A 271 -16.98 -13.65 11.91
CA PHE A 271 -17.25 -13.84 10.48
C PHE A 271 -17.95 -15.18 10.23
N THR A 272 -17.41 -16.27 10.80
CA THR A 272 -17.97 -17.62 10.66
C THR A 272 -19.42 -17.70 11.18
N ALA A 273 -19.70 -17.12 12.34
CA ALA A 273 -21.04 -17.10 12.94
C ALA A 273 -22.07 -16.32 12.08
N ASN A 274 -21.61 -15.44 11.19
CA ASN A 274 -22.47 -14.72 10.26
C ASN A 274 -22.47 -15.29 8.83
N GLY A 275 -22.07 -16.57 8.67
CA GLY A 275 -22.05 -17.24 7.38
C GLY A 275 -20.89 -16.81 6.47
N GLY A 276 -19.91 -16.12 7.04
CA GLY A 276 -18.75 -15.61 6.32
C GLY A 276 -17.64 -16.63 6.14
N ARG A 277 -16.64 -16.22 5.37
CA ARG A 277 -15.40 -16.96 5.09
C ARG A 277 -14.22 -16.20 5.68
N HIS A 278 -13.11 -16.90 5.90
CA HIS A 278 -11.86 -16.26 6.31
C HIS A 278 -10.65 -16.98 5.69
N TYR A 279 -9.63 -16.21 5.37
CA TYR A 279 -8.37 -16.67 4.81
C TYR A 279 -7.23 -15.96 5.53
N VAL A 280 -6.25 -16.70 6.06
CA VAL A 280 -5.17 -16.16 6.91
C VAL A 280 -3.82 -16.64 6.39
N GLY A 281 -2.84 -15.76 6.30
CA GLY A 281 -1.48 -16.07 5.89
C GLY A 281 -1.40 -16.78 4.54
N ALA A 282 -0.88 -17.99 4.48
CA ALA A 282 -0.74 -18.75 3.24
C ALA A 282 -2.08 -18.98 2.52
N ASP A 283 -3.17 -19.23 3.26
CA ASP A 283 -4.50 -19.43 2.69
C ASP A 283 -5.04 -18.11 2.06
N ALA A 284 -4.69 -16.95 2.64
CA ALA A 284 -5.05 -15.66 2.06
C ALA A 284 -4.36 -15.45 0.70
N TRP A 285 -3.07 -15.77 0.60
CA TRP A 285 -2.32 -15.72 -0.65
C TRP A 285 -2.87 -16.70 -1.68
N ALA A 286 -3.16 -17.94 -1.30
CA ALA A 286 -3.73 -18.95 -2.18
C ALA A 286 -5.12 -18.54 -2.68
N HIS A 287 -5.95 -17.92 -1.83
CA HIS A 287 -7.26 -17.39 -2.23
C HIS A 287 -7.11 -16.29 -3.29
N MET A 288 -6.19 -15.33 -3.09
CA MET A 288 -5.92 -14.28 -4.06
C MET A 288 -5.42 -14.83 -5.39
N ASP A 289 -4.46 -15.79 -5.36
CA ASP A 289 -3.95 -16.42 -6.57
C ASP A 289 -5.04 -17.14 -7.36
N SER A 290 -5.96 -17.78 -6.66
CA SER A 290 -7.08 -18.50 -7.30
C SER A 290 -8.08 -17.59 -7.99
N LYS A 291 -8.17 -16.33 -7.56
CA LYS A 291 -9.09 -15.31 -8.09
C LYS A 291 -8.41 -14.37 -9.08
N ALA A 292 -7.10 -14.14 -8.91
CA ALA A 292 -6.34 -13.23 -9.76
C ALA A 292 -6.40 -13.68 -11.22
N GLY A 293 -6.88 -12.82 -12.10
CA GLY A 293 -6.75 -13.00 -13.54
C GLY A 293 -5.28 -12.95 -13.97
N ARG A 294 -5.00 -13.34 -15.22
CA ARG A 294 -3.64 -13.39 -15.79
C ARG A 294 -2.83 -12.12 -15.51
N THR A 295 -3.45 -10.96 -15.68
CA THR A 295 -2.80 -9.65 -15.52
C THR A 295 -2.35 -9.39 -14.09
N MET A 296 -3.23 -9.63 -13.12
CA MET A 296 -2.89 -9.41 -11.70
C MET A 296 -1.98 -10.50 -11.15
N ALA A 297 -2.02 -11.73 -11.66
CA ALA A 297 -1.02 -12.75 -11.34
C ALA A 297 0.39 -12.28 -11.72
N VAL A 298 0.58 -11.70 -12.91
CA VAL A 298 1.87 -11.10 -13.31
C VAL A 298 2.28 -9.96 -12.37
N PHE A 299 1.33 -9.13 -11.93
CA PHE A 299 1.62 -8.04 -10.99
C PHE A 299 2.14 -8.58 -9.64
N LEU A 300 1.48 -9.59 -9.08
CA LEU A 300 1.91 -10.22 -7.83
C LEU A 300 3.32 -10.81 -7.95
N GLU A 301 3.61 -11.52 -9.03
CA GLU A 301 4.92 -12.15 -9.29
C GLU A 301 6.04 -11.14 -9.55
N ARG A 302 5.73 -9.96 -10.06
CA ARG A 302 6.75 -8.94 -10.37
C ARG A 302 7.01 -7.98 -9.22
N TYR A 303 5.97 -7.55 -8.50
CA TYR A 303 6.07 -6.42 -7.58
C TYR A 303 5.78 -6.77 -6.11
N ILE A 304 5.08 -7.85 -5.83
CA ILE A 304 4.67 -8.17 -4.46
C ILE A 304 5.48 -9.33 -3.87
N ARG A 305 5.56 -10.46 -4.56
CA ARG A 305 6.21 -11.66 -4.02
C ARG A 305 7.73 -11.54 -3.87
N PRO A 306 8.49 -11.00 -4.85
CA PRO A 306 9.95 -11.00 -4.76
C PRO A 306 10.48 -10.28 -3.52
N PRO A 307 10.08 -9.03 -3.19
CA PRO A 307 10.57 -8.38 -1.99
C PRO A 307 10.13 -9.08 -0.69
N LEU A 308 8.92 -9.67 -0.65
CA LEU A 308 8.47 -10.40 0.53
C LEU A 308 9.28 -11.69 0.74
N THR A 309 9.54 -12.43 -0.34
CA THR A 309 10.36 -13.66 -0.29
C THR A 309 11.80 -13.34 0.09
N GLU A 310 12.38 -12.28 -0.47
CA GLU A 310 13.75 -11.86 -0.14
C GLU A 310 13.87 -11.45 1.32
N MET A 311 12.89 -10.73 1.88
CA MET A 311 12.88 -10.39 3.30
C MET A 311 12.71 -11.60 4.21
N ALA A 312 11.90 -12.59 3.82
CA ALA A 312 11.68 -13.81 4.60
C ALA A 312 12.97 -14.65 4.77
N ILE A 313 13.91 -14.59 3.84
CA ILE A 313 15.22 -15.29 3.96
C ILE A 313 16.01 -14.81 5.17
N HIS A 314 15.77 -13.57 5.64
CA HIS A 314 16.46 -12.97 6.77
C HIS A 314 15.72 -13.13 8.10
N GLU A 315 14.61 -13.87 8.15
CA GLU A 315 13.81 -14.04 9.38
C GLU A 315 14.61 -14.69 10.51
N ASP A 316 15.42 -15.71 10.19
CA ASP A 316 16.21 -16.46 11.17
C ASP A 316 17.57 -15.80 11.50
N THR A 317 17.98 -14.77 10.76
CA THR A 317 19.17 -14.01 11.07
C THR A 317 18.82 -12.98 12.14
N GLY A 318 19.35 -13.09 13.34
CA GLY A 318 19.12 -12.07 14.37
C GLY A 318 19.35 -10.65 13.85
N PRO A 319 18.79 -9.61 14.51
CA PRO A 319 18.89 -8.25 14.02
C PRO A 319 20.37 -7.82 13.93
N GLU A 320 20.75 -7.29 12.77
CA GLU A 320 22.08 -6.69 12.59
C GLU A 320 22.22 -5.48 13.49
N PRO A 321 23.38 -5.31 14.19
CA PRO A 321 23.64 -4.12 14.96
C PRO A 321 23.62 -2.88 14.08
N ILE A 322 22.81 -1.89 14.47
CA ILE A 322 22.73 -0.62 13.76
C ILE A 322 23.14 0.54 14.67
N GLN A 323 23.76 1.56 14.06
CA GLN A 323 24.06 2.84 14.69
C GLN A 323 23.22 3.94 14.03
N LEU A 324 22.60 4.77 14.86
CA LEU A 324 21.76 5.87 14.42
C LEU A 324 22.43 7.20 14.75
N SER A 325 22.56 8.09 13.78
CA SER A 325 23.04 9.44 14.00
C SER A 325 22.16 10.47 13.28
N TRP A 326 22.01 11.63 13.91
CA TRP A 326 21.19 12.72 13.40
C TRP A 326 22.04 13.97 13.26
N SER A 327 22.24 14.45 12.05
CA SER A 327 22.81 15.76 11.75
C SER A 327 21.71 16.74 11.32
N ARG A 328 22.09 17.98 11.04
CA ARG A 328 21.18 18.97 10.47
C ARG A 328 20.61 18.54 9.12
N ASP A 329 21.45 17.95 8.28
CA ASP A 329 21.15 17.73 6.88
C ASP A 329 20.73 16.28 6.55
N GLU A 330 21.05 15.33 7.45
CA GLU A 330 20.72 13.92 7.23
C GLU A 330 20.51 13.14 8.53
N ILE A 331 19.78 12.02 8.40
CA ILE A 331 19.83 10.89 9.34
C ILE A 331 20.66 9.80 8.66
N LEU A 332 21.64 9.27 9.38
CA LEU A 332 22.47 8.18 8.93
C LEU A 332 22.21 6.94 9.79
N ILE A 333 21.83 5.85 9.15
CA ILE A 333 21.67 4.52 9.74
C ILE A 333 22.81 3.67 9.19
N ARG A 334 23.71 3.23 10.07
CA ARG A 334 24.87 2.38 9.71
C ARG A 334 24.63 0.96 10.18
N GLY A 335 24.71 0.01 9.28
CA GLY A 335 24.89 -1.41 9.54
C GLY A 335 26.36 -1.79 9.48
N SER A 336 26.64 -3.09 9.49
CA SER A 336 28.02 -3.62 9.46
C SER A 336 28.71 -3.35 8.11
N ASN A 337 27.99 -3.48 7.00
CA ASN A 337 28.55 -3.43 5.66
C ASN A 337 28.04 -2.27 4.80
N GLU A 338 26.94 -1.65 5.19
CA GLU A 338 26.30 -0.58 4.41
C GLU A 338 25.67 0.51 5.30
N SER A 339 25.21 1.57 4.67
CA SER A 339 24.52 2.65 5.36
C SER A 339 23.37 3.21 4.54
N ILE A 340 22.29 3.56 5.25
CA ILE A 340 21.14 4.28 4.68
C ILE A 340 21.29 5.76 5.04
N ARG A 341 21.26 6.63 4.03
CA ARG A 341 21.28 8.09 4.19
C ARG A 341 19.88 8.64 3.89
N ILE A 342 19.29 9.31 4.85
CA ILE A 342 17.98 9.96 4.74
C ILE A 342 18.24 11.48 4.74
N PRO A 343 18.24 12.14 3.57
CA PRO A 343 18.42 13.58 3.51
C PRO A 343 17.24 14.28 4.20
N ARG A 344 17.55 15.31 4.99
CA ARG A 344 16.55 16.08 5.73
C ARG A 344 16.16 17.33 4.95
N ARG A 345 14.86 17.56 4.87
CA ARG A 345 14.28 18.80 4.37
C ARG A 345 13.75 19.55 5.60
N VAL A 346 14.57 20.46 6.12
CA VAL A 346 14.21 21.32 7.26
C VAL A 346 13.65 22.63 6.74
#